data_60b5789b3e89332248c966b031064e34
#
_entry.id   60b5789b3e89332248c966b031064e34
#
_cell.length_a   1.000
_cell.length_b   1.000
_cell.length_c   1.000
_cell.angle_alpha   90.00
_cell.angle_beta   90.00
_cell.angle_gamma   90.00
#
_symmetry.space_group_name_H-M   'P 1'
#
loop_
_entity.id
_entity.type
_entity.pdbx_description
1 polymer ?
#
loop_
_entity_poly.entity_id
_entity_poly.type
_entity_poly.pdbx_seq_one_letter_code
_entity_poly.pdbx_strand_id
1 'polypeptide(L)'
;MTEQRQVSGTEAKAIAEAEAIEASIQPGQYPVMGISSIRAWQLVNYFKAYGSTYPAEVLTQGGAPDIETFAQMYYEEATAEGVRPEVAFAQAMKETGWLQYGGDMQITQYNFAGIGTTGGGVLGNSYPDVRTGIRAQIQHLKAYATDEALVKECVDDRYSYVTKGSAPYVEWLGQKENPEGYGWATGERYGYDIVEMIHAMRK
;
A
#
# COMPACT_ATOMS: atom_id res chain seq x y z
N MET A 1 -16.85 23.10 -4.52
CA MET A 1 -16.11 23.91 -3.51
C MET A 1 -15.34 22.92 -2.65
N THR A 2 -14.02 22.86 -2.85
CA THR A 2 -13.13 21.97 -2.10
C THR A 2 -12.96 22.54 -0.72
N GLU A 3 -13.53 21.88 0.29
CA GLU A 3 -13.28 22.24 1.68
C GLU A 3 -11.78 22.04 1.96
N GLN A 4 -11.04 23.15 2.01
CA GLN A 4 -9.68 23.14 2.56
C GLN A 4 -9.81 22.93 4.07
N ARG A 5 -9.62 21.68 4.50
CA ARG A 5 -9.57 21.33 5.92
C ARG A 5 -8.39 22.11 6.54
N GLN A 6 -8.70 22.99 7.47
CA GLN A 6 -7.70 23.78 8.18
C GLN A 6 -6.83 22.81 9.01
N VAL A 7 -5.58 22.62 8.57
CA VAL A 7 -4.61 21.71 9.21
C VAL A 7 -4.16 22.34 10.53
N SER A 8 -4.12 21.59 11.62
CA SER A 8 -3.62 22.09 12.92
C SER A 8 -2.12 22.42 12.80
N GLY A 9 -1.63 23.36 13.64
CA GLY A 9 -0.20 23.72 13.63
C GLY A 9 0.73 22.53 13.88
N THR A 10 0.31 21.55 14.69
CA THR A 10 1.07 20.30 14.94
C THR A 10 1.11 19.41 13.70
N GLU A 11 -0.02 19.29 13.00
CA GLU A 11 -0.10 18.50 11.77
C GLU A 11 0.70 19.14 10.63
N ALA A 12 0.65 20.47 10.51
CA ALA A 12 1.46 21.21 9.53
C ALA A 12 2.96 21.00 9.75
N LYS A 13 3.40 20.99 11.02
CA LYS A 13 4.79 20.70 11.36
C LYS A 13 5.21 19.28 10.99
N ALA A 14 4.37 18.30 11.28
CA ALA A 14 4.62 16.89 10.92
C ALA A 14 4.67 16.68 9.39
N ILE A 15 3.83 17.39 8.64
CA ILE A 15 3.86 17.37 7.17
C ILE A 15 5.19 17.95 6.67
N ALA A 16 5.58 19.12 7.16
CA ALA A 16 6.83 19.77 6.74
C ALA A 16 8.08 18.92 7.05
N GLU A 17 8.09 18.23 8.21
CA GLU A 17 9.14 17.27 8.56
C GLU A 17 9.20 16.10 7.58
N ALA A 18 8.05 15.52 7.26
CA ALA A 18 7.95 14.44 6.29
C ALA A 18 8.40 14.89 4.89
N GLU A 19 7.99 16.07 4.43
CA GLU A 19 8.42 16.65 3.15
C GLU A 19 9.93 16.86 3.08
N ALA A 20 10.55 17.32 4.17
CA ALA A 20 12.00 17.49 4.24
C ALA A 20 12.75 16.14 4.10
N ILE A 21 12.26 15.09 4.76
CA ILE A 21 12.79 13.72 4.62
C ILE A 21 12.60 13.22 3.18
N GLU A 22 11.41 13.39 2.63
CA GLU A 22 11.09 12.96 1.27
C GLU A 22 11.93 13.66 0.20
N ALA A 23 12.27 14.93 0.40
CA ALA A 23 13.16 15.67 -0.48
C ALA A 23 14.61 15.13 -0.49
N SER A 24 15.00 14.36 0.53
CA SER A 24 16.32 13.73 0.64
C SER A 24 16.40 12.31 0.09
N ILE A 25 15.25 11.73 -0.33
CA ILE A 25 15.20 10.37 -0.89
C ILE A 25 16.03 10.30 -2.16
N GLN A 26 16.95 9.34 -2.19
CA GLN A 26 17.79 9.11 -3.36
C GLN A 26 17.05 8.34 -4.45
N PRO A 27 17.32 8.59 -5.73
CA PRO A 27 16.76 7.80 -6.82
C PRO A 27 17.06 6.31 -6.63
N GLY A 28 16.05 5.46 -6.81
CA GLY A 28 16.17 4.01 -6.63
C GLY A 28 16.15 3.53 -5.17
N GLN A 29 15.84 4.44 -4.21
CA GLN A 29 15.84 4.14 -2.78
C GLN A 29 14.61 4.75 -2.08
N TYR A 30 13.43 4.64 -2.68
CA TYR A 30 12.21 5.10 -2.02
C TYR A 30 11.87 4.18 -0.84
N PRO A 31 11.94 4.65 0.41
CA PRO A 31 11.77 3.76 1.57
C PRO A 31 10.32 3.28 1.71
N VAL A 32 10.15 2.00 2.00
CA VAL A 32 8.83 1.43 2.35
C VAL A 32 8.38 1.93 3.72
N MET A 33 9.32 2.02 4.66
CA MET A 33 9.06 2.47 6.04
C MET A 33 9.28 3.98 6.18
N GLY A 34 8.61 4.58 7.16
CA GLY A 34 8.84 5.95 7.59
C GLY A 34 7.58 6.81 7.62
N ILE A 35 7.77 8.08 8.00
CA ILE A 35 6.70 9.08 7.99
C ILE A 35 6.43 9.57 6.56
N SER A 36 5.19 9.97 6.30
CA SER A 36 4.76 10.47 5.00
C SER A 36 4.06 11.82 5.09
N SER A 37 4.31 12.68 4.11
CA SER A 37 3.55 13.92 3.92
C SER A 37 2.17 13.68 3.30
N ILE A 38 1.96 12.51 2.65
CA ILE A 38 0.70 12.11 2.02
C ILE A 38 -0.39 11.90 3.09
N ARG A 39 -1.59 12.36 2.79
CA ARG A 39 -2.79 12.20 3.62
C ARG A 39 -3.85 11.39 2.88
N ALA A 40 -4.80 10.83 3.63
CA ALA A 40 -5.85 9.98 3.05
C ALA A 40 -6.61 10.65 1.90
N TRP A 41 -6.88 11.97 1.99
CA TRP A 41 -7.56 12.70 0.91
C TRP A 41 -6.77 12.73 -0.42
N GLN A 42 -5.43 12.68 -0.36
CA GLN A 42 -4.59 12.62 -1.57
C GLN A 42 -4.72 11.24 -2.25
N LEU A 43 -4.80 10.16 -1.46
CA LEU A 43 -5.07 8.81 -1.98
C LEU A 43 -6.44 8.78 -2.68
N VAL A 44 -7.46 9.40 -2.07
CA VAL A 44 -8.80 9.55 -2.66
C VAL A 44 -8.74 10.32 -3.99
N ASN A 45 -8.08 11.47 -4.00
CA ASN A 45 -7.96 12.29 -5.20
C ASN A 45 -7.25 11.55 -6.31
N TYR A 46 -6.20 10.80 -5.97
CA TYR A 46 -5.44 10.01 -6.93
C TYR A 46 -6.31 8.91 -7.56
N PHE A 47 -7.08 8.17 -6.76
CA PHE A 47 -8.03 7.18 -7.26
C PHE A 47 -9.08 7.81 -8.19
N LYS A 48 -9.67 8.93 -7.78
CA LYS A 48 -10.69 9.65 -8.58
C LYS A 48 -10.12 10.22 -9.88
N ALA A 49 -8.89 10.72 -9.85
CA ALA A 49 -8.21 11.24 -11.03
C ALA A 49 -7.92 10.16 -12.08
N TYR A 50 -7.69 8.92 -11.65
CA TYR A 50 -7.54 7.80 -12.56
C TYR A 50 -8.84 7.44 -13.29
N GLY A 51 -9.99 7.70 -12.66
CA GLY A 51 -11.31 7.50 -13.28
C GLY A 51 -11.88 6.09 -13.13
N SER A 52 -11.31 5.23 -12.27
CA SER A 52 -11.91 3.93 -11.97
C SER A 52 -13.18 4.06 -11.14
N THR A 53 -14.12 3.13 -11.37
CA THR A 53 -15.32 3.03 -10.55
C THR A 53 -14.98 2.31 -9.23
N TYR A 54 -15.34 2.93 -8.11
CA TYR A 54 -15.20 2.27 -6.81
C TYR A 54 -16.26 1.15 -6.66
N PRO A 55 -15.87 -0.09 -6.33
CA PRO A 55 -16.79 -1.23 -6.27
C PRO A 55 -17.54 -1.28 -4.92
N ALA A 56 -18.34 -0.25 -4.66
CA ALA A 56 -19.05 -0.05 -3.39
C ALA A 56 -19.95 -1.21 -2.99
N GLU A 57 -20.60 -1.88 -3.95
CA GLU A 57 -21.52 -2.99 -3.67
C GLU A 57 -20.85 -4.11 -2.88
N VAL A 58 -19.60 -4.46 -3.24
CA VAL A 58 -18.88 -5.54 -2.58
C VAL A 58 -18.14 -5.03 -1.35
N LEU A 59 -17.44 -3.89 -1.47
CA LEU A 59 -16.57 -3.41 -0.38
C LEU A 59 -17.36 -2.85 0.82
N THR A 60 -18.62 -2.45 0.63
CA THR A 60 -19.53 -2.10 1.75
C THR A 60 -19.71 -3.28 2.69
N GLN A 61 -19.82 -4.50 2.17
CA GLN A 61 -19.97 -5.72 2.96
C GLN A 61 -18.75 -5.98 3.85
N GLY A 62 -17.57 -5.54 3.41
CA GLY A 62 -16.32 -5.60 4.16
C GLY A 62 -16.02 -4.35 5.01
N GLY A 63 -16.96 -3.40 5.09
CA GLY A 63 -16.84 -2.20 5.95
C GLY A 63 -16.26 -0.97 5.27
N ALA A 64 -16.09 -0.96 3.94
CA ALA A 64 -15.59 0.20 3.19
C ALA A 64 -16.60 0.64 2.12
N PRO A 65 -17.63 1.43 2.48
CA PRO A 65 -18.71 1.81 1.58
C PRO A 65 -18.28 2.75 0.45
N ASP A 66 -17.19 3.47 0.61
CA ASP A 66 -16.68 4.48 -0.32
C ASP A 66 -15.17 4.53 -0.33
N ILE A 67 -14.61 5.21 -1.33
CA ILE A 67 -13.16 5.36 -1.50
C ILE A 67 -12.54 6.17 -0.36
N GLU A 68 -13.28 7.09 0.24
CA GLU A 68 -12.87 7.89 1.38
C GLU A 68 -12.57 7.00 2.59
N THR A 69 -13.50 6.10 2.92
CA THR A 69 -13.34 5.11 3.99
C THR A 69 -12.20 4.13 3.69
N PHE A 70 -12.12 3.65 2.46
CA PHE A 70 -11.07 2.73 2.02
C PHE A 70 -9.66 3.36 2.14
N ALA A 71 -9.49 4.56 1.62
CA ALA A 71 -8.22 5.30 1.71
C ALA A 71 -7.85 5.66 3.17
N GLN A 72 -8.84 5.99 3.99
CA GLN A 72 -8.64 6.25 5.41
C GLN A 72 -8.14 4.98 6.14
N MET A 73 -8.68 3.80 5.82
CA MET A 73 -8.20 2.53 6.36
C MET A 73 -6.72 2.26 5.98
N TYR A 74 -6.33 2.51 4.72
CA TYR A 74 -4.93 2.42 4.30
C TYR A 74 -4.03 3.35 5.09
N TYR A 75 -4.45 4.61 5.23
CA TYR A 75 -3.70 5.61 5.97
C TYR A 75 -3.48 5.21 7.42
N GLU A 76 -4.53 4.75 8.10
CA GLU A 76 -4.49 4.35 9.52
C GLU A 76 -3.66 3.09 9.74
N GLU A 77 -3.90 2.04 8.98
CA GLU A 77 -3.21 0.76 9.14
C GLU A 77 -1.71 0.91 8.80
N ALA A 78 -1.38 1.62 7.72
CA ALA A 78 0.00 1.83 7.33
C ALA A 78 0.76 2.68 8.36
N THR A 79 0.19 3.82 8.77
CA THR A 79 0.79 4.70 9.77
C THR A 79 1.02 3.96 11.10
N ALA A 80 0.07 3.12 11.53
CA ALA A 80 0.19 2.36 12.76
C ALA A 80 1.38 1.36 12.75
N GLU A 81 1.69 0.78 11.59
CA GLU A 81 2.82 -0.15 11.42
C GLU A 81 4.13 0.56 11.01
N GLY A 82 4.11 1.87 10.79
CA GLY A 82 5.25 2.65 10.31
C GLY A 82 5.54 2.49 8.82
N VAL A 83 4.63 1.88 8.07
CA VAL A 83 4.69 1.78 6.60
C VAL A 83 4.16 3.08 5.99
N ARG A 84 4.75 3.55 4.92
CA ARG A 84 4.26 4.73 4.19
C ARG A 84 2.94 4.42 3.50
N PRO A 85 1.84 5.17 3.79
CA PRO A 85 0.51 4.89 3.24
C PRO A 85 0.45 4.88 1.71
N GLU A 86 1.19 5.79 1.06
CA GLU A 86 1.26 5.88 -0.39
C GLU A 86 1.86 4.64 -1.03
N VAL A 87 2.80 3.99 -0.36
CA VAL A 87 3.41 2.74 -0.86
C VAL A 87 2.40 1.62 -0.89
N ALA A 88 1.72 1.38 0.24
CA ALA A 88 0.72 0.34 0.34
C ALA A 88 -0.47 0.57 -0.61
N PHE A 89 -0.95 1.82 -0.69
CA PHE A 89 -2.07 2.17 -1.56
C PHE A 89 -1.71 2.04 -3.05
N ALA A 90 -0.54 2.55 -3.48
CA ALA A 90 -0.09 2.43 -4.86
C ALA A 90 0.08 0.95 -5.26
N GLN A 91 0.67 0.14 -4.37
CA GLN A 91 0.78 -1.28 -4.60
C GLN A 91 -0.58 -1.93 -4.79
N ALA A 92 -1.55 -1.65 -3.91
CA ALA A 92 -2.90 -2.20 -4.04
C ALA A 92 -3.57 -1.82 -5.37
N MET A 93 -3.43 -0.56 -5.80
CA MET A 93 -3.97 -0.12 -7.10
C MET A 93 -3.32 -0.87 -8.26
N LYS A 94 -2.01 -1.08 -8.21
CA LYS A 94 -1.29 -1.87 -9.21
C LYS A 94 -1.72 -3.34 -9.23
N GLU A 95 -1.77 -4.00 -8.08
CA GLU A 95 -2.09 -5.42 -7.95
C GLU A 95 -3.54 -5.75 -8.33
N THR A 96 -4.47 -4.86 -8.05
CA THR A 96 -5.90 -5.06 -8.29
C THR A 96 -6.41 -4.43 -9.59
N GLY A 97 -5.53 -3.81 -10.38
CA GLY A 97 -5.97 -3.02 -11.52
C GLY A 97 -6.98 -1.94 -11.12
N TRP A 98 -6.63 -1.12 -10.10
CA TRP A 98 -7.50 -0.07 -9.57
C TRP A 98 -8.84 -0.58 -9.05
N LEU A 99 -8.82 -1.66 -8.29
CA LEU A 99 -9.95 -2.37 -7.67
C LEU A 99 -10.91 -3.01 -8.70
N GLN A 100 -10.50 -3.12 -9.97
CA GLN A 100 -11.32 -3.78 -11.00
C GLN A 100 -11.07 -5.29 -11.06
N TYR A 101 -9.91 -5.73 -10.53
CA TYR A 101 -9.49 -7.13 -10.62
C TYR A 101 -9.44 -7.62 -12.08
N GLY A 102 -9.43 -8.90 -12.33
CA GLY A 102 -9.39 -9.44 -13.70
C GLY A 102 -8.43 -10.60 -13.90
N GLY A 103 -7.72 -10.98 -12.81
CA GLY A 103 -6.88 -12.16 -12.74
C GLY A 103 -7.51 -13.26 -11.88
N ASP A 104 -6.65 -14.06 -11.23
CA ASP A 104 -7.08 -15.16 -10.37
C ASP A 104 -7.75 -14.68 -9.06
N MET A 105 -7.41 -13.47 -8.59
CA MET A 105 -8.01 -12.89 -7.40
C MET A 105 -9.42 -12.38 -7.64
N GLN A 106 -10.24 -12.46 -6.60
CA GLN A 106 -11.59 -11.91 -6.56
C GLN A 106 -11.72 -10.84 -5.48
N ILE A 107 -12.47 -9.78 -5.77
CA ILE A 107 -12.69 -8.66 -4.84
C ILE A 107 -13.31 -9.11 -3.51
N THR A 108 -14.13 -10.16 -3.51
CA THR A 108 -14.78 -10.76 -2.33
C THR A 108 -13.79 -11.38 -1.34
N GLN A 109 -12.53 -11.57 -1.74
CA GLN A 109 -11.48 -12.07 -0.86
C GLN A 109 -10.90 -10.97 0.06
N TYR A 110 -11.17 -9.70 -0.23
CA TYR A 110 -10.53 -8.54 0.42
C TYR A 110 -9.00 -8.62 0.44
N ASN A 111 -8.44 -9.29 -0.57
CA ASN A 111 -7.00 -9.41 -0.78
C ASN A 111 -6.57 -8.37 -1.84
N PHE A 112 -5.90 -7.32 -1.39
CA PHE A 112 -5.56 -6.18 -2.25
C PHE A 112 -4.14 -6.24 -2.84
N ALA A 113 -3.42 -7.31 -2.56
CA ALA A 113 -2.00 -7.40 -2.92
C ALA A 113 -1.55 -8.79 -3.40
N GLY A 114 -2.47 -9.69 -3.71
CA GLY A 114 -2.14 -11.00 -4.24
C GLY A 114 -1.46 -11.94 -3.25
N ILE A 115 -1.64 -11.73 -1.95
CA ILE A 115 -1.01 -12.59 -0.93
C ILE A 115 -1.51 -14.03 -1.11
N GLY A 116 -0.56 -14.97 -1.20
CA GLY A 116 -0.86 -16.39 -1.38
C GLY A 116 -1.26 -16.81 -2.79
N THR A 117 -1.33 -15.89 -3.75
CA THR A 117 -1.56 -16.19 -5.16
C THR A 117 -0.28 -16.75 -5.77
N THR A 118 -0.36 -17.90 -6.43
CA THR A 118 0.79 -18.54 -7.10
C THR A 118 0.60 -18.63 -8.62
N GLY A 119 -0.45 -18.01 -9.15
CA GLY A 119 -0.86 -18.14 -10.55
C GLY A 119 -1.58 -19.45 -10.85
N GLY A 120 -1.99 -19.65 -12.10
CA GLY A 120 -2.60 -20.90 -12.55
C GLY A 120 -3.98 -21.19 -11.94
N GLY A 121 -4.76 -20.15 -11.58
CA GLY A 121 -6.09 -20.29 -10.99
C GLY A 121 -6.10 -20.42 -9.46
N VAL A 122 -4.96 -20.23 -8.80
CA VAL A 122 -4.89 -20.20 -7.33
C VAL A 122 -5.35 -18.85 -6.82
N LEU A 123 -6.49 -18.82 -6.14
CA LEU A 123 -7.16 -17.59 -5.68
C LEU A 123 -6.35 -16.78 -4.65
N GLY A 124 -5.41 -17.43 -3.94
CA GLY A 124 -4.70 -16.78 -2.83
C GLY A 124 -5.56 -16.67 -1.56
N ASN A 125 -5.09 -15.85 -0.63
CA ASN A 125 -5.71 -15.69 0.68
C ASN A 125 -7.02 -14.90 0.61
N SER A 126 -7.92 -15.18 1.57
CA SER A 126 -9.14 -14.41 1.80
C SER A 126 -9.16 -13.88 3.24
N TYR A 127 -9.69 -12.68 3.42
CA TYR A 127 -9.78 -12.02 4.72
C TYR A 127 -11.25 -11.74 5.08
N PRO A 128 -11.60 -11.63 6.38
CA PRO A 128 -12.99 -11.49 6.82
C PRO A 128 -13.61 -10.12 6.47
N ASP A 129 -12.79 -9.10 6.32
CA ASP A 129 -13.20 -7.73 6.01
C ASP A 129 -12.09 -6.95 5.31
N VAL A 130 -12.44 -5.77 4.80
CA VAL A 130 -11.52 -4.88 4.05
C VAL A 130 -10.35 -4.45 4.91
N ARG A 131 -10.57 -4.05 6.17
CA ARG A 131 -9.52 -3.57 7.06
C ARG A 131 -8.49 -4.66 7.37
N THR A 132 -8.94 -5.88 7.60
CA THR A 132 -8.06 -7.04 7.85
C THR A 132 -7.21 -7.35 6.62
N GLY A 133 -7.79 -7.32 5.42
CA GLY A 133 -7.04 -7.50 4.17
C GLY A 133 -6.00 -6.42 3.93
N ILE A 134 -6.33 -5.16 4.20
CA ILE A 134 -5.38 -4.03 4.14
C ILE A 134 -4.24 -4.24 5.17
N ARG A 135 -4.58 -4.61 6.41
CA ARG A 135 -3.58 -4.89 7.46
C ARG A 135 -2.63 -6.01 7.04
N ALA A 136 -3.14 -7.09 6.48
CA ALA A 136 -2.31 -8.20 6.02
C ALA A 136 -1.29 -7.74 4.97
N GLN A 137 -1.70 -6.95 3.99
CA GLN A 137 -0.79 -6.37 2.99
C GLN A 137 0.29 -5.50 3.65
N ILE A 138 -0.10 -4.63 4.57
CA ILE A 138 0.81 -3.71 5.26
C ILE A 138 1.83 -4.49 6.10
N GLN A 139 1.40 -5.53 6.81
CA GLN A 139 2.28 -6.40 7.57
C GLN A 139 3.25 -7.17 6.67
N HIS A 140 2.78 -7.62 5.52
CA HIS A 140 3.63 -8.27 4.52
C HIS A 140 4.68 -7.31 3.92
N LEU A 141 4.30 -6.06 3.61
CA LEU A 141 5.23 -5.02 3.20
C LEU A 141 6.27 -4.71 4.29
N LYS A 142 5.83 -4.60 5.55
CA LYS A 142 6.73 -4.40 6.68
C LYS A 142 7.73 -5.54 6.81
N ALA A 143 7.29 -6.78 6.60
CA ALA A 143 8.17 -7.94 6.61
C ALA A 143 9.29 -7.85 5.58
N TYR A 144 8.99 -7.39 4.37
CA TYR A 144 10.03 -7.13 3.36
C TYR A 144 10.95 -5.98 3.75
N ALA A 145 10.41 -4.94 4.36
CA ALA A 145 11.14 -3.69 4.60
C ALA A 145 12.07 -3.70 5.81
N THR A 146 11.73 -4.46 6.87
CA THR A 146 12.45 -4.44 8.14
C THR A 146 12.28 -5.73 8.93
N ASP A 147 13.14 -5.94 9.93
CA ASP A 147 13.03 -7.01 10.93
C ASP A 147 12.32 -6.56 12.22
N GLU A 148 11.86 -5.30 12.26
CA GLU A 148 11.11 -4.78 13.41
C GLU A 148 9.80 -5.55 13.63
N ALA A 149 9.45 -5.73 14.91
CA ALA A 149 8.21 -6.40 15.29
C ALA A 149 6.96 -5.67 14.78
N LEU A 150 5.89 -6.42 14.53
CA LEU A 150 4.58 -5.84 14.25
C LEU A 150 4.05 -5.09 15.48
N VAL A 151 3.34 -3.99 15.23
CA VAL A 151 2.66 -3.20 16.27
C VAL A 151 1.30 -3.82 16.59
N LYS A 152 0.59 -4.32 15.58
CA LYS A 152 -0.70 -4.97 15.72
C LYS A 152 -0.58 -6.49 15.64
N GLU A 153 -1.61 -7.18 16.12
CA GLU A 153 -1.73 -8.63 15.96
C GLU A 153 -1.56 -9.02 14.47
N CYS A 154 -0.75 -10.07 14.25
CA CYS A 154 -0.47 -10.56 12.90
C CYS A 154 -1.71 -11.21 12.29
N VAL A 155 -2.14 -10.71 11.15
CA VAL A 155 -3.23 -11.25 10.33
C VAL A 155 -2.75 -11.76 8.97
N ASP A 156 -1.46 -11.56 8.67
CA ASP A 156 -0.79 -12.09 7.48
C ASP A 156 -0.20 -13.48 7.79
N ASP A 157 -0.86 -14.52 7.36
CA ASP A 157 -0.40 -15.91 7.55
C ASP A 157 0.85 -16.26 6.72
N ARG A 158 1.24 -15.38 5.79
CA ARG A 158 2.47 -15.48 5.01
C ARG A 158 3.63 -14.66 5.58
N TYR A 159 3.40 -13.90 6.64
CA TYR A 159 4.40 -13.03 7.25
C TYR A 159 5.72 -13.74 7.58
N SER A 160 5.66 -14.98 8.09
CA SER A 160 6.83 -15.76 8.47
C SER A 160 7.66 -16.27 7.29
N TYR A 161 7.10 -16.33 6.08
CA TYR A 161 7.80 -16.82 4.90
C TYR A 161 8.66 -15.74 4.22
N VAL A 162 8.47 -14.48 4.58
CA VAL A 162 9.27 -13.38 4.02
C VAL A 162 10.64 -13.32 4.70
N THR A 163 11.69 -13.20 3.90
CA THR A 163 13.03 -12.85 4.40
C THR A 163 13.00 -11.40 4.89
N LYS A 164 13.06 -11.22 6.22
CA LYS A 164 12.87 -9.92 6.86
C LYS A 164 13.96 -8.93 6.43
N GLY A 165 13.53 -7.69 6.13
CA GLY A 165 14.43 -6.61 5.75
C GLY A 165 15.08 -6.75 4.37
N SER A 166 14.63 -7.71 3.54
CA SER A 166 15.22 -8.00 2.24
C SER A 166 14.90 -6.95 1.16
N ALA A 167 13.88 -6.12 1.35
CA ALA A 167 13.48 -5.05 0.43
C ALA A 167 13.07 -3.77 1.18
N PRO A 168 14.02 -3.00 1.78
CA PRO A 168 13.71 -1.77 2.49
C PRO A 168 13.24 -0.64 1.57
N TYR A 169 13.53 -0.74 0.28
CA TYR A 169 13.13 0.23 -0.74
C TYR A 169 12.05 -0.35 -1.65
N VAL A 170 11.14 0.51 -2.10
CA VAL A 170 10.02 0.12 -2.99
C VAL A 170 10.52 -0.50 -4.28
N GLU A 171 11.60 0.04 -4.85
CA GLU A 171 12.21 -0.49 -6.07
C GLU A 171 12.70 -1.94 -5.90
N TRP A 172 13.13 -2.32 -4.69
CA TRP A 172 13.60 -3.68 -4.38
C TRP A 172 12.46 -4.66 -4.11
N LEU A 173 11.20 -4.22 -4.10
CA LEU A 173 10.05 -5.12 -4.14
C LEU A 173 9.95 -5.87 -5.49
N GLY A 174 10.60 -5.38 -6.53
CA GLY A 174 10.85 -6.13 -7.76
C GLY A 174 12.05 -7.06 -7.61
N GLN A 175 11.87 -8.36 -7.83
CA GLN A 175 12.96 -9.35 -7.67
C GLN A 175 14.13 -9.11 -8.65
N LYS A 176 13.86 -8.53 -9.82
CA LYS A 176 14.88 -8.23 -10.82
C LYS A 176 15.75 -7.02 -10.45
N GLU A 177 15.18 -6.10 -9.72
CA GLU A 177 15.84 -4.86 -9.27
C GLU A 177 16.48 -5.01 -7.88
N ASN A 178 16.10 -6.03 -7.12
CA ASN A 178 16.67 -6.32 -5.82
C ASN A 178 18.05 -6.92 -5.96
N PRO A 179 19.10 -6.39 -5.29
CA PRO A 179 20.47 -6.90 -5.41
C PRO A 179 20.66 -8.38 -5.05
N GLU A 180 19.81 -8.90 -4.16
CA GLU A 180 19.85 -10.30 -3.71
C GLU A 180 18.78 -11.18 -4.35
N GLY A 181 17.96 -10.61 -5.27
CA GLY A 181 16.89 -11.32 -5.96
C GLY A 181 15.66 -11.61 -5.12
N TYR A 182 15.57 -11.06 -3.90
CA TYR A 182 14.33 -11.10 -3.09
C TYR A 182 13.31 -10.10 -3.64
N GLY A 183 12.09 -10.19 -3.18
CA GLY A 183 11.07 -9.20 -3.51
C GLY A 183 9.68 -9.81 -3.67
N TRP A 184 8.73 -8.92 -3.82
CA TRP A 184 7.31 -9.25 -3.93
C TRP A 184 6.94 -9.87 -5.28
N ALA A 185 7.45 -9.28 -6.37
CA ALA A 185 7.03 -9.65 -7.72
C ALA A 185 8.22 -9.88 -8.66
N THR A 186 8.00 -10.76 -9.64
CA THR A 186 8.99 -11.12 -10.68
C THR A 186 8.96 -10.21 -11.90
N GLY A 187 7.94 -9.36 -12.03
CA GLY A 187 7.77 -8.42 -13.15
C GLY A 187 8.89 -7.39 -13.20
N GLU A 188 9.31 -7.01 -14.42
CA GLU A 188 10.27 -5.91 -14.59
C GLU A 188 9.68 -4.59 -14.12
N ARG A 189 10.53 -3.74 -13.54
CA ARG A 189 10.17 -2.40 -13.08
C ARG A 189 9.06 -2.35 -12.03
N TYR A 190 8.76 -3.47 -11.37
CA TYR A 190 7.62 -3.56 -10.45
C TYR A 190 7.62 -2.42 -9.42
N GLY A 191 8.70 -2.24 -8.68
CA GLY A 191 8.82 -1.21 -7.67
C GLY A 191 8.96 0.20 -8.26
N TYR A 192 9.63 0.33 -9.40
CA TYR A 192 9.75 1.62 -10.11
C TYR A 192 8.38 2.15 -10.56
N ASP A 193 7.51 1.28 -11.07
CA ASP A 193 6.15 1.67 -11.46
C ASP A 193 5.36 2.17 -10.24
N ILE A 194 5.52 1.51 -9.08
CA ILE A 194 4.90 1.96 -7.82
C ILE A 194 5.42 3.36 -7.42
N VAL A 195 6.71 3.60 -7.53
CA VAL A 195 7.30 4.92 -7.25
C VAL A 195 6.78 5.99 -8.21
N GLU A 196 6.61 5.68 -9.49
CA GLU A 196 5.99 6.58 -10.46
C GLU A 196 4.54 6.93 -10.08
N MET A 197 3.77 5.94 -9.61
CA MET A 197 2.41 6.16 -9.08
C MET A 197 2.42 7.06 -7.83
N ILE A 198 3.37 6.85 -6.91
CA ILE A 198 3.54 7.70 -5.73
C ILE A 198 3.84 9.16 -6.12
N HIS A 199 4.73 9.38 -7.09
CA HIS A 199 5.02 10.73 -7.59
C HIS A 199 3.79 11.39 -8.22
N ALA A 200 2.91 10.60 -8.87
CA ALA A 200 1.66 11.12 -9.43
C ALA A 200 0.64 11.51 -8.36
N MET A 201 0.64 10.85 -7.19
CA MET A 201 -0.24 11.22 -6.06
C MET A 201 0.06 12.60 -5.46
N ARG A 202 1.27 13.12 -5.70
CA ARG A 202 1.76 14.39 -5.12
C ARG A 202 1.43 15.59 -6.01
N LYS A 203 0.94 15.37 -7.21
CA LYS A 203 0.56 16.40 -8.18
C LYS A 203 -0.87 16.85 -8.00
#